data_e1b85e3cc2a793a1a0dd83e3dcaeb432
#
_entry.id   e1b85e3cc2a793a1a0dd83e3dcaeb432
#
_cell.length_a   1.000
_cell.length_b   1.000
_cell.length_c   1.000
_cell.angle_alpha   90.00
_cell.angle_beta   90.00
_cell.angle_gamma   90.00
#
_symmetry.space_group_name_H-M   'P 1'
#
loop_
_entity.id
_entity.type
_entity.pdbx_description
1 polymer ?
#
loop_
_entity_poly.entity_id
_entity_poly.type
_entity_poly.pdbx_seq_one_letter_code
_entity_poly.pdbx_strand_id
1 'polypeptide(L)'
;MLRVFVAVWVAVLPWLVGGQTSAAFEDDFLDKAMRLDLYQVGDAKNELITLDRVHQEDTWPESKTELLDPFGYGRYAVRVYDIASNRPIYWRGFDSMFGEYKTTTPAINGVQRVFQRSVRIPWPRRPIRLVIEARDRRNLLHPLFIRTIDPADYHIIRERPVAGDFVYEALKNGPSDQKVDLVFVAEGYTAGDTEKFKADVDRFAGLLFATEPYKSLKSSFNIRGVLRPSAEQAMDEPRQGVYRKTVLDASFNAFDTDRYMLTEQNHALREIAAGVPYDTIVVLVNSQRYGGGGIYNDYCITTVDNARSAQVFVHEFGHSFAGLADEYYASDVAYNDFYPKGVEPLEPNITALVDPDRLKWKDLLSPGIKIPTEYGKEQIEALQAERQKARQALAGEIDAAKKGKAPEAQIKALDQQLQAVDKASVARIADVRKQYASLEDKVGAFEGAGYASKGLYRPMMYCLMVSNPKNEFCLVCQRAVTRMIQYFAGGTLR
;
A
#
# COMPACT_ATOMS: atom_id res chain seq x y z
N MET A 1 38.22 4.03 59.94
CA MET A 1 37.02 4.04 59.06
C MET A 1 37.28 3.13 57.88
N LEU A 2 36.72 1.93 57.97
CA LEU A 2 36.90 0.85 56.96
C LEU A 2 35.73 0.94 55.97
N ARG A 3 36.01 1.24 54.69
CA ARG A 3 34.99 1.24 53.64
C ARG A 3 34.92 -0.12 53.02
N VAL A 4 33.81 -0.82 53.26
CA VAL A 4 33.49 -2.10 52.62
C VAL A 4 32.87 -1.80 51.24
N PHE A 5 33.54 -2.23 50.19
CA PHE A 5 32.96 -2.25 48.82
C PHE A 5 32.18 -3.59 48.65
N VAL A 6 30.86 -3.47 48.49
CA VAL A 6 30.02 -4.60 48.09
C VAL A 6 30.00 -4.62 46.56
N ALA A 7 30.65 -5.61 45.98
CA ALA A 7 30.57 -5.89 44.53
C ALA A 7 29.29 -6.70 44.27
N VAL A 8 28.32 -6.04 43.59
CA VAL A 8 27.11 -6.73 43.08
C VAL A 8 27.47 -7.43 41.79
N TRP A 9 27.56 -8.72 41.80
CA TRP A 9 27.66 -9.54 40.60
C TRP A 9 26.28 -9.66 39.96
N VAL A 10 26.05 -8.97 38.82
CA VAL A 10 24.88 -9.22 37.99
C VAL A 10 25.18 -10.44 37.12
N ALA A 11 24.59 -11.58 37.49
CA ALA A 11 24.62 -12.79 36.67
C ALA A 11 23.77 -12.55 35.42
N VAL A 12 24.42 -12.35 34.26
CA VAL A 12 23.79 -12.40 32.95
C VAL A 12 23.48 -13.87 32.65
N LEU A 13 22.25 -14.30 32.93
CA LEU A 13 21.73 -15.57 32.44
C LEU A 13 21.63 -15.49 30.90
N PRO A 14 22.25 -16.43 30.16
CA PRO A 14 22.03 -16.54 28.75
C PRO A 14 20.55 -16.90 28.52
N TRP A 15 19.83 -16.07 27.75
CA TRP A 15 18.53 -16.41 27.21
C TRP A 15 18.71 -17.63 26.31
N LEU A 16 18.37 -18.79 26.82
CA LEU A 16 18.11 -19.97 26.01
C LEU A 16 16.93 -19.60 25.09
N VAL A 17 17.22 -19.36 23.82
CA VAL A 17 16.24 -19.39 22.75
C VAL A 17 15.77 -20.83 22.64
N GLY A 18 14.87 -21.21 23.54
CA GLY A 18 14.09 -22.42 23.40
C GLY A 18 13.27 -22.26 22.13
N GLY A 19 13.45 -23.15 21.16
CA GLY A 19 12.57 -23.24 20.00
C GLY A 19 11.13 -23.29 20.51
N GLN A 20 10.38 -22.19 20.31
CA GLN A 20 8.94 -22.22 20.54
C GLN A 20 8.37 -23.20 19.50
N THR A 21 7.92 -24.35 19.96
CA THR A 21 6.99 -25.15 19.16
C THR A 21 5.82 -24.23 18.86
N SER A 22 5.62 -23.91 17.57
CA SER A 22 4.43 -23.20 17.11
C SER A 22 3.23 -23.97 17.66
N ALA A 23 2.42 -23.33 18.51
CA ALA A 23 1.15 -23.91 18.89
C ALA A 23 0.34 -24.12 17.61
N ALA A 24 -0.34 -25.25 17.48
CA ALA A 24 -1.17 -25.49 16.33
C ALA A 24 -2.28 -24.42 16.28
N PHE A 25 -2.68 -23.99 15.09
CA PHE A 25 -3.76 -23.00 14.90
C PHE A 25 -4.99 -23.37 15.73
N GLU A 26 -5.34 -24.65 15.75
CA GLU A 26 -6.50 -25.21 16.44
C GLU A 26 -6.43 -25.11 17.97
N ASP A 27 -5.27 -24.86 18.56
CA ASP A 27 -5.16 -24.65 20.02
C ASP A 27 -5.77 -23.31 20.45
N ASP A 28 -5.62 -22.28 19.63
CA ASP A 28 -6.05 -20.92 19.95
C ASP A 28 -7.28 -20.48 19.15
N PHE A 29 -7.50 -21.03 17.92
CA PHE A 29 -8.48 -20.52 16.97
C PHE A 29 -9.41 -21.60 16.40
N LEU A 30 -10.53 -21.13 15.84
CA LEU A 30 -11.42 -21.87 14.96
C LEU A 30 -11.20 -21.41 13.51
N ASP A 31 -11.50 -22.27 12.56
CA ASP A 31 -11.43 -21.95 11.12
C ASP A 31 -12.58 -21.01 10.69
N LYS A 32 -12.55 -19.81 11.23
CA LYS A 32 -13.45 -18.68 10.96
C LYS A 32 -12.67 -17.39 11.13
N ALA A 33 -13.17 -16.31 10.53
CA ALA A 33 -12.63 -14.99 10.76
C ALA A 33 -13.52 -14.17 11.72
N MET A 34 -12.87 -13.30 12.48
CA MET A 34 -13.51 -12.24 13.25
C MET A 34 -13.10 -10.91 12.66
N ARG A 35 -14.06 -10.14 12.15
CA ARG A 35 -13.85 -8.77 11.68
C ARG A 35 -14.29 -7.78 12.77
N LEU A 36 -13.41 -6.84 13.07
CA LEU A 36 -13.68 -5.72 13.96
C LEU A 36 -13.77 -4.45 13.12
N ASP A 37 -14.94 -3.84 13.08
CA ASP A 37 -15.17 -2.56 12.43
C ASP A 37 -14.89 -1.44 13.44
N LEU A 38 -14.05 -0.50 13.05
CA LEU A 38 -13.47 0.53 13.89
C LEU A 38 -13.64 1.90 13.25
N TYR A 39 -13.60 2.95 14.09
CA TYR A 39 -13.39 4.32 13.65
C TYR A 39 -12.03 4.81 14.16
N GLN A 40 -11.24 5.42 13.27
CA GLN A 40 -10.05 6.20 13.62
C GLN A 40 -10.40 7.68 13.51
N VAL A 41 -10.14 8.44 14.57
CA VAL A 41 -10.56 9.84 14.71
C VAL A 41 -9.39 10.68 15.16
N GLY A 42 -9.19 11.84 14.56
CA GLY A 42 -8.19 12.78 15.03
C GLY A 42 -7.54 13.65 13.95
N ASP A 43 -6.33 14.09 14.24
CA ASP A 43 -5.48 14.95 13.43
C ASP A 43 -4.01 14.45 13.46
N ALA A 44 -3.05 15.26 13.06
CA ALA A 44 -1.63 14.88 13.07
C ALA A 44 -1.05 14.57 14.46
N LYS A 45 -1.66 15.08 15.53
CA LYS A 45 -1.15 14.98 16.92
C LYS A 45 -2.01 14.08 17.79
N ASN A 46 -3.29 14.05 17.54
CA ASN A 46 -4.29 13.36 18.35
C ASN A 46 -4.89 12.23 17.53
N GLU A 47 -4.94 11.04 18.10
CA GLU A 47 -5.52 9.87 17.47
C GLU A 47 -6.26 9.03 18.48
N LEU A 48 -7.47 8.64 18.14
CA LEU A 48 -8.35 7.77 18.93
C LEU A 48 -8.90 6.66 18.01
N ILE A 49 -8.96 5.46 18.53
CA ILE A 49 -9.69 4.34 17.91
C ILE A 49 -10.88 3.96 18.79
N THR A 50 -12.03 3.75 18.16
CA THR A 50 -13.22 3.20 18.81
C THR A 50 -13.70 1.96 18.06
N LEU A 51 -14.18 0.96 18.82
CA LEU A 51 -14.86 -0.21 18.25
C LEU A 51 -16.29 0.14 17.93
N ASP A 52 -16.71 -0.08 16.68
CA ASP A 52 -18.11 0.00 16.27
C ASP A 52 -18.78 -1.37 16.44
N ARG A 53 -18.37 -2.37 15.68
CA ARG A 53 -19.00 -3.69 15.61
C ARG A 53 -17.97 -4.81 15.52
N VAL A 54 -18.42 -6.01 15.90
CA VAL A 54 -17.68 -7.26 15.70
C VAL A 54 -18.55 -8.18 14.85
N HIS A 55 -17.98 -8.74 13.79
CA HIS A 55 -18.66 -9.67 12.89
C HIS A 55 -17.96 -11.02 12.87
N GLN A 56 -18.75 -12.10 12.76
CA GLN A 56 -18.27 -13.40 12.39
C GLN A 56 -18.30 -13.52 10.87
N GLU A 57 -17.17 -13.90 10.26
CA GLU A 57 -17.08 -14.29 8.86
C GLU A 57 -16.83 -15.81 8.75
N ASP A 58 -17.16 -16.41 7.60
CA ASP A 58 -17.31 -17.87 7.49
C ASP A 58 -15.98 -18.61 7.67
N THR A 59 -14.95 -18.34 6.86
CA THR A 59 -13.69 -19.10 6.85
C THR A 59 -12.51 -18.15 7.08
N TRP A 60 -11.50 -18.60 7.84
CA TRP A 60 -10.22 -17.95 7.90
C TRP A 60 -9.42 -18.24 6.62
N PRO A 61 -9.17 -17.26 5.74
CA PRO A 61 -8.54 -17.53 4.45
C PRO A 61 -7.02 -17.54 4.52
N GLU A 62 -6.41 -16.76 5.43
CA GLU A 62 -4.96 -16.62 5.53
C GLU A 62 -4.29 -17.89 6.07
N SER A 63 -2.97 -17.97 5.97
CA SER A 63 -2.17 -19.07 6.49
C SER A 63 -2.50 -19.41 7.96
N LYS A 64 -2.65 -20.69 8.26
CA LYS A 64 -2.82 -21.22 9.62
C LYS A 64 -1.49 -21.48 10.31
N THR A 65 -0.37 -21.35 9.61
CA THR A 65 0.98 -21.58 10.16
C THR A 65 1.75 -20.27 10.42
N GLU A 66 1.47 -19.22 9.67
CA GLU A 66 2.15 -17.93 9.76
C GLU A 66 1.27 -16.88 10.47
N LEU A 67 1.01 -17.10 11.76
CA LEU A 67 0.11 -16.25 12.56
C LEU A 67 0.78 -14.98 13.10
N LEU A 68 2.10 -14.94 13.12
CA LEU A 68 2.89 -13.80 13.58
C LEU A 68 3.63 -13.19 12.39
N ASP A 69 3.24 -11.99 11.99
CA ASP A 69 3.79 -11.27 10.86
C ASP A 69 5.32 -11.07 11.00
N PRO A 70 6.14 -11.67 10.14
CA PRO A 70 7.59 -11.57 10.21
C PRO A 70 8.16 -10.31 9.56
N PHE A 71 7.32 -9.51 8.86
CA PHE A 71 7.78 -8.36 8.08
C PHE A 71 7.85 -7.08 8.90
N GLY A 72 6.88 -6.88 9.79
CA GLY A 72 6.79 -5.66 10.58
C GLY A 72 6.51 -4.40 9.76
N TYR A 73 5.84 -4.55 8.60
CA TYR A 73 5.44 -3.42 7.77
C TYR A 73 4.18 -2.73 8.33
N GLY A 74 3.90 -1.54 7.81
CA GLY A 74 2.74 -0.76 8.21
C GLY A 74 2.94 0.12 9.44
N ARG A 75 2.19 1.21 9.49
CA ARG A 75 2.21 2.19 10.59
C ARG A 75 1.44 1.73 11.81
N TYR A 76 0.58 0.74 11.62
CA TYR A 76 -0.25 0.14 12.66
C TYR A 76 0.01 -1.36 12.73
N ALA A 77 -0.34 -1.95 13.87
CA ALA A 77 -0.37 -3.38 14.05
C ALA A 77 -1.58 -3.79 14.90
N VAL A 78 -2.21 -4.90 14.55
CA VAL A 78 -3.13 -5.61 15.43
C VAL A 78 -2.39 -6.76 16.08
N ARG A 79 -2.48 -6.87 17.41
CA ARG A 79 -1.96 -7.99 18.19
C ARG A 79 -3.05 -8.63 19.01
N VAL A 80 -3.02 -9.94 19.08
CA VAL A 80 -3.92 -10.75 19.88
C VAL A 80 -3.11 -11.54 20.91
N TYR A 81 -3.53 -11.45 22.17
CA TYR A 81 -2.90 -12.16 23.25
C TYR A 81 -3.90 -13.14 23.91
N ASP A 82 -3.46 -14.34 24.17
CA ASP A 82 -4.14 -15.21 25.11
C ASP A 82 -4.09 -14.58 26.51
N ILE A 83 -5.24 -14.37 27.14
CA ILE A 83 -5.33 -13.65 28.42
C ILE A 83 -4.64 -14.43 29.54
N ALA A 84 -4.78 -15.77 29.54
CA ALA A 84 -4.28 -16.60 30.63
C ALA A 84 -2.74 -16.67 30.67
N SER A 85 -2.11 -16.79 29.51
CA SER A 85 -0.65 -16.92 29.38
C SER A 85 0.07 -15.62 29.04
N ASN A 86 -0.67 -14.59 28.64
CA ASN A 86 -0.13 -13.35 28.08
C ASN A 86 0.74 -13.56 26.82
N ARG A 87 0.62 -14.71 26.15
CA ARG A 87 1.35 -15.06 24.93
C ARG A 87 0.70 -14.37 23.72
N PRO A 88 1.48 -13.72 22.82
CA PRO A 88 0.95 -13.29 21.55
C PRO A 88 0.60 -14.52 20.70
N ILE A 89 -0.61 -14.57 20.16
CA ILE A 89 -1.14 -15.67 19.36
C ILE A 89 -1.46 -15.25 17.91
N TYR A 90 -1.56 -13.95 17.65
CA TYR A 90 -1.69 -13.39 16.32
C TYR A 90 -1.12 -11.97 16.27
N TRP A 91 -0.47 -11.63 15.18
CA TRP A 91 0.02 -10.28 14.91
C TRP A 91 0.05 -9.99 13.41
N ARG A 92 -0.43 -8.82 13.01
CA ARG A 92 -0.42 -8.35 11.63
C ARG A 92 -0.23 -6.84 11.55
N GLY A 93 0.71 -6.39 10.70
CA GLY A 93 0.89 -4.99 10.37
C GLY A 93 -0.08 -4.51 9.28
N PHE A 94 -0.45 -3.22 9.31
CA PHE A 94 -1.32 -2.60 8.31
C PHE A 94 -1.14 -1.08 8.25
N ASP A 95 -1.62 -0.46 7.18
CA ASP A 95 -1.81 0.98 7.06
C ASP A 95 -3.30 1.32 7.01
N SER A 96 -3.63 2.61 7.08
CA SER A 96 -5.01 3.10 6.98
C SER A 96 -5.05 4.47 6.34
N MET A 97 -6.23 4.85 5.81
CA MET A 97 -6.46 6.22 5.32
C MET A 97 -6.15 7.28 6.37
N PHE A 98 -6.47 7.02 7.64
CA PHE A 98 -6.12 7.94 8.73
C PHE A 98 -4.61 8.09 8.88
N GLY A 99 -3.83 7.02 8.71
CA GLY A 99 -2.37 7.06 8.74
C GLY A 99 -1.76 7.96 7.66
N GLU A 100 -2.38 8.02 6.48
CA GLU A 100 -2.01 8.96 5.42
C GLU A 100 -2.51 10.38 5.74
N TYR A 101 -3.77 10.51 6.17
CA TYR A 101 -4.37 11.80 6.53
C TYR A 101 -3.53 12.57 7.54
N LYS A 102 -2.97 11.91 8.56
CA LYS A 102 -2.11 12.53 9.59
C LYS A 102 -0.95 13.35 9.03
N THR A 103 -0.49 13.05 7.82
CA THR A 103 0.65 13.71 7.17
C THR A 103 0.24 14.87 6.26
N THR A 104 -1.07 15.10 6.09
CA THR A 104 -1.60 16.18 5.24
C THR A 104 -1.58 17.54 5.95
N THR A 105 -1.57 18.61 5.15
CA THR A 105 -1.61 19.98 5.70
C THR A 105 -2.84 20.25 6.57
N PRO A 106 -4.08 19.84 6.23
CA PRO A 106 -5.23 20.01 7.11
C PRO A 106 -5.03 19.35 8.49
N ALA A 107 -4.54 18.10 8.51
CA ALA A 107 -4.29 17.39 9.77
C ALA A 107 -3.20 18.07 10.62
N ILE A 108 -2.11 18.54 10.01
CA ILE A 108 -1.05 19.29 10.68
C ILE A 108 -1.58 20.59 11.32
N ASN A 109 -2.56 21.22 10.65
CA ASN A 109 -3.24 22.43 11.15
C ASN A 109 -4.35 22.11 12.17
N GLY A 110 -4.51 20.86 12.60
CA GLY A 110 -5.44 20.47 13.66
C GLY A 110 -6.88 20.20 13.19
N VAL A 111 -7.11 20.04 11.88
CA VAL A 111 -8.42 19.63 11.36
C VAL A 111 -8.62 18.16 11.71
N GLN A 112 -9.63 17.86 12.52
CA GLN A 112 -9.95 16.49 12.88
C GLN A 112 -10.87 15.86 11.85
N ARG A 113 -10.61 14.59 11.53
CA ARG A 113 -11.47 13.75 10.68
C ARG A 113 -11.68 12.38 11.29
N VAL A 114 -12.73 11.71 10.82
CA VAL A 114 -13.06 10.32 11.15
C VAL A 114 -12.94 9.48 9.90
N PHE A 115 -12.35 8.28 10.04
CA PHE A 115 -12.25 7.29 8.98
C PHE A 115 -12.70 5.93 9.49
N GLN A 116 -13.38 5.18 8.64
CA GLN A 116 -13.68 3.77 8.88
C GLN A 116 -12.43 2.93 8.68
N ARG A 117 -12.27 1.91 9.52
CA ARG A 117 -11.23 0.89 9.39
C ARG A 117 -11.75 -0.45 9.91
N SER A 118 -11.46 -1.53 9.19
CA SER A 118 -11.71 -2.89 9.70
C SER A 118 -10.40 -3.65 9.84
N VAL A 119 -10.29 -4.42 10.91
CA VAL A 119 -9.22 -5.42 11.07
C VAL A 119 -9.83 -6.80 11.17
N ARG A 120 -9.14 -7.80 10.62
CA ARG A 120 -9.54 -9.21 10.70
C ARG A 120 -8.51 -9.99 11.50
N ILE A 121 -9.01 -10.93 12.30
CA ILE A 121 -8.22 -11.89 13.07
C ILE A 121 -8.84 -13.27 12.93
N PRO A 122 -8.10 -14.35 13.14
CA PRO A 122 -8.69 -15.69 13.26
C PRO A 122 -9.67 -15.71 14.44
N TRP A 123 -10.75 -16.48 14.34
CA TRP A 123 -11.77 -16.56 15.40
C TRP A 123 -11.21 -17.23 16.65
N PRO A 124 -11.07 -16.54 17.79
CA PRO A 124 -10.48 -17.10 18.99
C PRO A 124 -11.42 -18.12 19.67
N ARG A 125 -10.86 -19.17 20.26
CA ARG A 125 -11.62 -20.15 21.02
C ARG A 125 -12.03 -19.66 22.41
N ARG A 126 -11.32 -18.67 22.94
CA ARG A 126 -11.44 -18.14 24.30
C ARG A 126 -11.38 -16.62 24.27
N PRO A 127 -11.81 -15.95 25.34
CA PRO A 127 -11.59 -14.50 25.46
C PRO A 127 -10.12 -14.12 25.25
N ILE A 128 -9.91 -13.07 24.48
CA ILE A 128 -8.59 -12.55 24.09
C ILE A 128 -8.43 -11.10 24.52
N ARG A 129 -7.19 -10.66 24.63
CA ARG A 129 -6.84 -9.24 24.64
C ARG A 129 -6.35 -8.83 23.26
N LEU A 130 -7.14 -7.96 22.61
CA LEU A 130 -6.78 -7.35 21.35
C LEU A 130 -6.14 -5.99 21.62
N VAL A 131 -5.02 -5.72 20.94
CA VAL A 131 -4.29 -4.46 21.01
C VAL A 131 -4.11 -3.95 19.58
N ILE A 132 -4.47 -2.69 19.33
CA ILE A 132 -4.04 -1.99 18.14
C ILE A 132 -2.95 -1.03 18.56
N GLU A 133 -1.81 -1.11 17.88
CA GLU A 133 -0.64 -0.28 18.12
C GLU A 133 -0.44 0.68 16.95
N ALA A 134 0.08 1.87 17.25
CA ALA A 134 0.51 2.84 16.25
C ALA A 134 2.01 3.13 16.41
N ARG A 135 2.70 3.38 15.29
CA ARG A 135 4.11 3.75 15.32
C ARG A 135 4.31 5.24 15.57
N ASP A 136 5.29 5.52 16.40
CA ASP A 136 5.81 6.88 16.58
C ASP A 136 6.75 7.28 15.41
N ARG A 137 7.27 8.50 15.45
CA ARG A 137 8.21 9.01 14.43
C ARG A 137 9.57 8.30 14.38
N ARG A 138 9.85 7.37 15.31
CA ARG A 138 11.03 6.49 15.33
C ARG A 138 10.68 5.05 14.92
N ASN A 139 9.48 4.84 14.40
CA ASN A 139 8.94 3.54 14.02
C ASN A 139 8.77 2.54 15.18
N LEU A 140 8.67 3.03 16.43
CA LEU A 140 8.38 2.20 17.59
C LEU A 140 6.87 2.09 17.79
N LEU A 141 6.37 0.87 17.98
CA LEU A 141 4.95 0.58 18.22
C LEU A 141 4.55 0.92 19.66
N HIS A 142 3.45 1.65 19.81
CA HIS A 142 2.83 2.00 21.08
C HIS A 142 1.35 1.62 21.07
N PRO A 143 0.81 1.05 22.18
CA PRO A 143 -0.61 0.73 22.28
C PRO A 143 -1.47 1.99 22.10
N LEU A 144 -2.42 1.92 21.15
CA LEU A 144 -3.38 2.97 20.88
C LEU A 144 -4.79 2.57 21.32
N PHE A 145 -5.14 1.28 21.19
CA PHE A 145 -6.44 0.75 21.58
C PHE A 145 -6.25 -0.64 22.20
N ILE A 146 -6.90 -0.89 23.34
CA ILE A 146 -6.85 -2.18 24.04
C ILE A 146 -8.28 -2.60 24.39
N ARG A 147 -8.66 -3.82 24.03
CA ARG A 147 -9.97 -4.37 24.30
C ARG A 147 -9.91 -5.85 24.62
N THR A 148 -10.65 -6.28 25.63
CA THR A 148 -10.98 -7.70 25.80
C THR A 148 -12.14 -8.04 24.87
N ILE A 149 -11.99 -9.09 24.06
CA ILE A 149 -13.02 -9.62 23.18
C ILE A 149 -13.37 -11.02 23.63
N ASP A 150 -14.64 -11.25 23.94
CA ASP A 150 -15.17 -12.57 24.22
C ASP A 150 -15.87 -13.12 22.96
N PRO A 151 -15.41 -14.22 22.35
CA PRO A 151 -16.06 -14.78 21.17
C PRO A 151 -17.49 -15.30 21.44
N ALA A 152 -17.87 -15.45 22.71
CA ALA A 152 -19.23 -15.83 23.10
C ALA A 152 -20.18 -14.63 23.27
N ASP A 153 -19.68 -13.40 23.15
CA ASP A 153 -20.49 -12.19 23.30
C ASP A 153 -21.68 -12.21 22.32
N TYR A 154 -22.89 -12.00 22.86
CA TYR A 154 -24.12 -12.00 22.06
C TYR A 154 -24.29 -10.77 21.15
N HIS A 155 -23.51 -9.71 21.37
CA HIS A 155 -23.49 -8.54 20.50
C HIS A 155 -22.71 -8.77 19.20
N ILE A 156 -21.95 -9.85 19.08
CA ILE A 156 -21.25 -10.19 17.84
C ILE A 156 -22.28 -10.53 16.76
N ILE A 157 -22.17 -9.83 15.64
CA ILE A 157 -23.03 -10.03 14.48
C ILE A 157 -22.61 -11.34 13.79
N ARG A 158 -23.58 -12.28 13.69
CA ARG A 158 -23.38 -13.61 13.07
C ARG A 158 -24.24 -13.81 11.83
N GLU A 159 -24.80 -12.72 11.34
CA GLU A 159 -25.59 -12.71 10.11
C GLU A 159 -24.66 -12.90 8.91
N ARG A 160 -25.14 -13.66 7.95
CA ARG A 160 -24.43 -13.81 6.68
C ARG A 160 -24.55 -12.52 5.86
N PRO A 161 -23.55 -12.25 4.98
CA PRO A 161 -23.65 -11.16 4.03
C PRO A 161 -24.96 -11.19 3.24
N VAL A 162 -25.44 -10.02 2.82
CA VAL A 162 -26.71 -9.87 2.12
C VAL A 162 -26.78 -10.79 0.90
N ALA A 163 -27.84 -11.59 0.84
CA ALA A 163 -28.08 -12.44 -0.35
C ALA A 163 -28.38 -11.54 -1.56
N GLY A 164 -27.70 -11.79 -2.69
CA GLY A 164 -27.97 -11.09 -3.94
C GLY A 164 -26.74 -10.48 -4.60
N ASP A 165 -25.58 -10.51 -3.95
CA ASP A 165 -24.32 -10.15 -4.60
C ASP A 165 -23.98 -11.21 -5.67
N PHE A 166 -23.56 -10.74 -6.86
CA PHE A 166 -23.06 -11.65 -7.89
C PHE A 166 -21.62 -12.02 -7.59
N VAL A 167 -21.33 -13.31 -7.51
CA VAL A 167 -19.99 -13.86 -7.28
C VAL A 167 -19.47 -14.56 -8.52
N TYR A 168 -18.24 -14.25 -8.92
CA TYR A 168 -17.53 -14.86 -10.03
C TYR A 168 -16.22 -15.49 -9.57
N GLU A 169 -16.04 -16.81 -9.76
CA GLU A 169 -14.78 -17.52 -9.49
C GLU A 169 -13.96 -17.55 -10.80
N ALA A 170 -12.98 -16.64 -10.91
CA ALA A 170 -12.15 -16.51 -12.11
C ALA A 170 -10.97 -17.51 -12.10
N LEU A 171 -10.44 -17.85 -10.93
CA LEU A 171 -9.32 -18.78 -10.77
C LEU A 171 -9.40 -19.48 -9.41
N LYS A 172 -9.24 -20.82 -9.42
CA LYS A 172 -9.15 -21.62 -8.20
C LYS A 172 -8.04 -22.65 -8.32
N ASN A 173 -6.98 -22.49 -7.53
CA ASN A 173 -5.80 -23.35 -7.52
C ASN A 173 -5.65 -24.19 -6.24
N GLY A 174 -6.49 -23.97 -5.24
CA GLY A 174 -6.44 -24.77 -4.02
C GLY A 174 -7.23 -24.19 -2.85
N PRO A 175 -7.06 -24.78 -1.66
CA PRO A 175 -7.71 -24.28 -0.43
C PRO A 175 -7.18 -22.89 -0.04
N SER A 176 -8.04 -22.09 0.56
CA SER A 176 -7.77 -20.68 0.87
C SER A 176 -6.56 -20.49 1.79
N ASP A 177 -6.44 -21.30 2.83
CA ASP A 177 -5.31 -21.25 3.79
C ASP A 177 -3.93 -21.64 3.21
N GLN A 178 -3.88 -21.98 1.91
CA GLN A 178 -2.66 -22.37 1.18
C GLN A 178 -2.49 -21.57 -0.12
N LYS A 179 -3.28 -20.56 -0.35
CA LYS A 179 -3.25 -19.69 -1.52
C LYS A 179 -3.43 -18.23 -1.10
N VAL A 180 -3.08 -17.33 -1.97
CA VAL A 180 -3.48 -15.94 -1.87
C VAL A 180 -4.88 -15.82 -2.44
N ASP A 181 -5.87 -15.54 -1.62
CA ASP A 181 -7.23 -15.27 -2.06
C ASP A 181 -7.38 -13.78 -2.41
N LEU A 182 -7.32 -13.46 -3.70
CA LEU A 182 -7.54 -12.11 -4.20
C LEU A 182 -9.01 -11.95 -4.60
N VAL A 183 -9.68 -10.94 -4.04
CA VAL A 183 -11.03 -10.56 -4.43
C VAL A 183 -11.04 -9.22 -5.16
N PHE A 184 -11.67 -9.20 -6.34
CA PHE A 184 -12.05 -7.98 -7.04
C PHE A 184 -13.45 -7.57 -6.61
N VAL A 185 -13.61 -6.34 -6.12
CA VAL A 185 -14.91 -5.74 -5.72
C VAL A 185 -15.29 -4.68 -6.74
N ALA A 186 -16.53 -4.73 -7.21
CA ALA A 186 -17.06 -3.80 -8.19
C ALA A 186 -17.42 -2.43 -7.56
N GLU A 187 -17.05 -1.35 -8.24
CA GLU A 187 -17.48 0.03 -7.92
C GLU A 187 -17.94 0.76 -9.18
N GLY A 188 -19.13 1.35 -9.12
CA GLY A 188 -19.73 2.02 -10.28
C GLY A 188 -20.16 1.09 -11.40
N TYR A 189 -20.40 -0.18 -11.10
CA TYR A 189 -21.06 -1.13 -12.00
C TYR A 189 -22.52 -1.29 -11.58
N THR A 190 -23.43 -1.15 -12.52
CA THR A 190 -24.88 -1.40 -12.31
C THR A 190 -25.22 -2.89 -12.51
N ALA A 191 -26.45 -3.27 -12.25
CA ALA A 191 -26.90 -4.64 -12.50
C ALA A 191 -26.79 -5.05 -13.99
N GLY A 192 -26.84 -4.08 -14.90
CA GLY A 192 -26.64 -4.31 -16.34
C GLY A 192 -25.18 -4.55 -16.76
N ASP A 193 -24.22 -4.27 -15.88
CA ASP A 193 -22.78 -4.34 -16.19
C ASP A 193 -22.13 -5.66 -15.74
N THR A 194 -22.92 -6.70 -15.38
CA THR A 194 -22.40 -7.96 -14.85
C THR A 194 -21.39 -8.63 -15.80
N GLU A 195 -21.68 -8.70 -17.09
CA GLU A 195 -20.76 -9.31 -18.08
C GLU A 195 -19.51 -8.45 -18.31
N LYS A 196 -19.63 -7.12 -18.26
CA LYS A 196 -18.47 -6.22 -18.26
C LYS A 196 -17.59 -6.47 -17.05
N PHE A 197 -18.18 -6.57 -15.86
CA PHE A 197 -17.41 -6.82 -14.63
C PHE A 197 -16.65 -8.15 -14.71
N LYS A 198 -17.26 -9.23 -15.18
CA LYS A 198 -16.57 -10.52 -15.40
C LYS A 198 -15.37 -10.36 -16.34
N ALA A 199 -15.60 -9.72 -17.49
CA ALA A 199 -14.54 -9.46 -18.47
C ALA A 199 -13.39 -8.61 -17.88
N ASP A 200 -13.73 -7.63 -17.04
CA ASP A 200 -12.72 -6.81 -16.34
C ASP A 200 -11.95 -7.64 -15.30
N VAL A 201 -12.61 -8.48 -14.50
CA VAL A 201 -11.95 -9.41 -13.56
C VAL A 201 -10.95 -10.30 -14.30
N ASP A 202 -11.34 -10.94 -15.40
CA ASP A 202 -10.45 -11.79 -16.20
C ASP A 202 -9.28 -11.01 -16.79
N ARG A 203 -9.54 -9.81 -17.29
CA ARG A 203 -8.53 -8.91 -17.85
C ARG A 203 -7.52 -8.49 -16.80
N PHE A 204 -7.96 -8.05 -15.62
CA PHE A 204 -7.07 -7.59 -14.55
C PHE A 204 -6.29 -8.76 -13.93
N ALA A 205 -6.88 -9.93 -13.80
CA ALA A 205 -6.16 -11.16 -13.46
C ALA A 205 -5.05 -11.46 -14.48
N GLY A 206 -5.37 -11.33 -15.77
CA GLY A 206 -4.40 -11.49 -16.87
C GLY A 206 -3.24 -10.48 -16.78
N LEU A 207 -3.52 -9.21 -16.47
CA LEU A 207 -2.52 -8.16 -16.28
C LEU A 207 -1.60 -8.44 -15.09
N LEU A 208 -2.15 -8.91 -13.97
CA LEU A 208 -1.35 -9.30 -12.81
C LEU A 208 -0.37 -10.42 -13.20
N PHE A 209 -0.85 -11.47 -13.84
CA PHE A 209 -0.02 -12.62 -14.24
C PHE A 209 0.83 -12.39 -15.51
N ALA A 210 0.80 -11.20 -16.09
CA ALA A 210 1.77 -10.79 -17.09
C ALA A 210 3.08 -10.26 -16.45
N THR A 211 3.08 -9.95 -15.14
CA THR A 211 4.19 -9.30 -14.43
C THR A 211 4.84 -10.28 -13.44
N GLU A 212 6.20 -10.35 -13.43
CA GLU A 212 6.93 -11.10 -12.38
C GLU A 212 6.90 -10.35 -11.04
N PRO A 213 6.80 -11.07 -9.90
CA PRO A 213 6.84 -12.53 -9.74
C PRO A 213 5.46 -13.20 -9.78
N TYR A 214 4.37 -12.46 -9.97
CA TYR A 214 3.00 -13.02 -10.03
C TYR A 214 2.84 -14.05 -11.16
N LYS A 215 3.52 -13.82 -12.30
CA LYS A 215 3.51 -14.73 -13.44
C LYS A 215 4.02 -16.13 -13.06
N SER A 216 5.21 -16.21 -12.50
CA SER A 216 5.84 -17.48 -12.08
C SER A 216 5.10 -18.12 -10.90
N LEU A 217 4.38 -17.34 -10.09
CA LEU A 217 3.66 -17.79 -8.89
C LEU A 217 2.14 -17.83 -9.07
N LYS A 218 1.65 -17.84 -10.31
CA LYS A 218 0.21 -17.87 -10.61
C LYS A 218 -0.55 -19.00 -9.90
N SER A 219 0.06 -20.16 -9.76
CA SER A 219 -0.54 -21.30 -9.06
C SER A 219 -0.74 -21.10 -7.55
N SER A 220 -0.17 -20.02 -6.98
CA SER A 220 -0.34 -19.65 -5.56
C SER A 220 -1.58 -18.77 -5.33
N PHE A 221 -2.37 -18.47 -6.35
CA PHE A 221 -3.53 -17.58 -6.24
C PHE A 221 -4.85 -18.28 -6.47
N ASN A 222 -5.87 -17.89 -5.72
CA ASN A 222 -7.27 -17.96 -6.10
C ASN A 222 -7.77 -16.56 -6.43
N ILE A 223 -8.67 -16.41 -7.41
CA ILE A 223 -9.21 -15.09 -7.80
C ILE A 223 -10.72 -15.18 -7.89
N ARG A 224 -11.38 -14.23 -7.23
CA ARG A 224 -12.84 -14.06 -7.29
C ARG A 224 -13.21 -12.62 -7.56
N GLY A 225 -14.39 -12.42 -8.13
CA GLY A 225 -15.03 -11.11 -8.29
C GLY A 225 -16.34 -11.09 -7.51
N VAL A 226 -16.63 -9.99 -6.84
CA VAL A 226 -17.92 -9.74 -6.16
C VAL A 226 -18.50 -8.43 -6.67
N LEU A 227 -19.71 -8.50 -7.23
CA LEU A 227 -20.45 -7.34 -7.69
C LEU A 227 -21.72 -7.18 -6.86
N ARG A 228 -21.77 -6.11 -6.05
CA ARG A 228 -22.99 -5.50 -5.52
C ARG A 228 -23.34 -4.34 -6.45
N PRO A 229 -24.50 -4.33 -7.11
CA PRO A 229 -24.80 -3.31 -8.10
C PRO A 229 -24.87 -1.91 -7.50
N SER A 230 -24.16 -0.97 -8.11
CA SER A 230 -24.33 0.47 -7.87
C SER A 230 -25.62 0.97 -8.54
N ALA A 231 -26.22 2.04 -8.01
CA ALA A 231 -27.36 2.67 -8.64
C ALA A 231 -26.99 3.43 -9.93
N GLU A 232 -25.76 3.95 -9.99
CA GLU A 232 -25.20 4.70 -11.12
C GLU A 232 -23.81 4.15 -11.50
N GLN A 233 -23.44 4.37 -12.78
CA GLN A 233 -22.11 4.04 -13.27
C GLN A 233 -21.08 5.10 -12.91
N ALA A 234 -19.80 4.71 -12.95
CA ALA A 234 -18.63 5.53 -12.65
C ALA A 234 -18.46 5.83 -11.15
N MET A 235 -17.97 6.99 -10.79
CA MET A 235 -17.69 7.40 -9.42
C MET A 235 -17.69 8.92 -9.30
N ASP A 236 -17.49 9.45 -8.10
CA ASP A 236 -17.46 10.88 -7.84
C ASP A 236 -16.21 11.56 -8.42
N GLU A 237 -16.45 12.72 -9.06
CA GLU A 237 -15.43 13.65 -9.56
C GLU A 237 -15.69 15.06 -9.02
N PRO A 238 -15.40 15.34 -7.74
CA PRO A 238 -15.84 16.58 -7.07
C PRO A 238 -15.36 17.85 -7.76
N ARG A 239 -14.15 17.86 -8.33
CA ARG A 239 -13.61 19.03 -9.07
C ARG A 239 -14.34 19.31 -10.37
N GLN A 240 -15.12 18.36 -10.87
CA GLN A 240 -15.98 18.51 -12.05
C GLN A 240 -17.46 18.68 -11.68
N GLY A 241 -17.78 18.69 -10.40
CA GLY A 241 -19.16 18.77 -9.91
C GLY A 241 -19.99 17.50 -10.22
N VAL A 242 -19.31 16.36 -10.43
CA VAL A 242 -19.96 15.07 -10.70
C VAL A 242 -20.03 14.27 -9.42
N TYR A 243 -21.25 13.85 -9.06
CA TYR A 243 -21.53 13.00 -7.92
C TYR A 243 -22.40 11.83 -8.36
N ARG A 244 -22.04 10.61 -7.95
CA ARG A 244 -22.66 9.34 -8.38
C ARG A 244 -23.06 8.52 -7.17
N LYS A 245 -24.25 7.95 -7.22
CA LYS A 245 -24.72 7.05 -6.19
C LYS A 245 -24.22 5.64 -6.43
N THR A 246 -23.04 5.35 -5.89
CA THR A 246 -22.35 4.06 -6.03
C THR A 246 -22.32 3.29 -4.72
N VAL A 247 -21.95 2.02 -4.74
CA VAL A 247 -22.04 1.14 -3.59
C VAL A 247 -20.93 1.37 -2.56
N LEU A 248 -19.76 1.85 -3.00
CA LEU A 248 -18.63 2.16 -2.13
C LEU A 248 -18.35 3.66 -1.99
N ASP A 249 -19.16 4.49 -2.67
CA ASP A 249 -19.02 5.96 -2.60
C ASP A 249 -17.58 6.41 -2.83
N ALA A 250 -16.90 5.74 -3.79
CA ALA A 250 -15.52 6.06 -4.11
C ALA A 250 -15.43 7.41 -4.83
N SER A 251 -14.37 8.15 -4.54
CA SER A 251 -14.20 9.50 -5.05
C SER A 251 -12.76 9.78 -5.50
N PHE A 252 -12.62 10.52 -6.60
CA PHE A 252 -11.40 11.24 -6.90
C PHE A 252 -11.18 12.38 -5.90
N ASN A 253 -10.04 13.01 -5.97
CA ASN A 253 -9.67 14.13 -5.10
C ASN A 253 -9.46 13.76 -3.63
N ALA A 254 -9.11 12.50 -3.36
CA ALA A 254 -8.72 12.09 -2.02
C ALA A 254 -7.55 12.96 -1.50
N PHE A 255 -7.68 13.46 -0.27
CA PHE A 255 -6.72 14.38 0.38
C PHE A 255 -6.35 15.59 -0.48
N ASP A 256 -7.33 16.12 -1.25
CA ASP A 256 -7.18 17.26 -2.16
C ASP A 256 -6.17 17.04 -3.31
N THR A 257 -5.89 15.78 -3.65
CA THR A 257 -5.05 15.40 -4.79
C THR A 257 -5.91 14.90 -5.94
N ASP A 258 -5.99 15.66 -7.04
CA ASP A 258 -6.95 15.48 -8.14
C ASP A 258 -7.05 14.05 -8.70
N ARG A 259 -5.91 13.38 -8.87
CA ARG A 259 -5.82 12.02 -9.43
C ARG A 259 -5.93 10.89 -8.40
N TYR A 260 -5.82 11.21 -7.12
CA TYR A 260 -5.86 10.22 -6.05
C TYR A 260 -7.30 9.84 -5.76
N MET A 261 -7.59 8.56 -5.80
CA MET A 261 -8.94 8.07 -5.57
C MET A 261 -8.96 7.00 -4.49
N LEU A 262 -9.93 7.10 -3.59
CA LEU A 262 -10.12 6.17 -2.48
C LEU A 262 -11.61 6.02 -2.19
N THR A 263 -11.97 5.04 -1.36
CA THR A 263 -13.26 4.96 -0.69
C THR A 263 -13.08 5.08 0.82
N GLU A 264 -13.90 5.90 1.46
CA GLU A 264 -13.97 6.00 2.92
C GLU A 264 -14.95 4.96 3.52
N GLN A 265 -15.69 4.22 2.68
CA GLN A 265 -16.67 3.21 3.09
C GLN A 265 -16.01 1.84 3.35
N ASN A 266 -15.00 1.81 4.23
CA ASN A 266 -14.23 0.58 4.50
C ASN A 266 -15.11 -0.55 5.06
N HIS A 267 -16.09 -0.23 5.91
CA HIS A 267 -17.02 -1.24 6.46
C HIS A 267 -17.87 -1.89 5.36
N ALA A 268 -18.42 -1.09 4.43
CA ALA A 268 -19.16 -1.60 3.28
C ALA A 268 -18.28 -2.43 2.35
N LEU A 269 -17.05 -1.98 2.08
CA LEU A 269 -16.07 -2.74 1.28
C LEU A 269 -15.81 -4.12 1.88
N ARG A 270 -15.57 -4.19 3.19
CA ARG A 270 -15.35 -5.47 3.89
C ARG A 270 -16.58 -6.34 3.93
N GLU A 271 -17.77 -5.77 4.08
CA GLU A 271 -19.03 -6.52 4.04
C GLU A 271 -19.24 -7.19 2.67
N ILE A 272 -18.95 -6.48 1.58
CA ILE A 272 -19.06 -7.05 0.22
C ILE A 272 -18.00 -8.14 0.01
N ALA A 273 -16.75 -7.88 0.39
CA ALA A 273 -15.65 -8.83 0.26
C ALA A 273 -15.90 -10.12 1.07
N ALA A 274 -16.55 -10.04 2.24
CA ALA A 274 -16.87 -11.19 3.09
C ALA A 274 -17.82 -12.21 2.45
N GLY A 275 -18.40 -11.90 1.29
CA GLY A 275 -19.15 -12.87 0.48
C GLY A 275 -18.30 -14.02 -0.05
N VAL A 276 -16.98 -13.91 -0.04
CA VAL A 276 -16.00 -14.93 -0.46
C VAL A 276 -14.80 -14.92 0.47
N PRO A 277 -13.99 -16.00 0.55
CA PRO A 277 -12.67 -15.95 1.19
C PRO A 277 -11.78 -14.90 0.49
N TYR A 278 -11.06 -14.09 1.27
CA TYR A 278 -10.14 -13.08 0.74
C TYR A 278 -8.99 -12.77 1.69
N ASP A 279 -7.81 -12.58 1.15
CA ASP A 279 -6.61 -12.03 1.84
C ASP A 279 -6.40 -10.58 1.45
N THR A 280 -6.63 -10.26 0.18
CA THR A 280 -6.40 -8.94 -0.39
C THR A 280 -7.56 -8.49 -1.27
N ILE A 281 -7.86 -7.20 -1.26
CA ILE A 281 -9.00 -6.60 -1.97
C ILE A 281 -8.48 -5.64 -3.03
N VAL A 282 -9.05 -5.76 -4.24
CA VAL A 282 -8.88 -4.79 -5.32
C VAL A 282 -10.24 -4.26 -5.73
N VAL A 283 -10.43 -2.95 -5.62
CA VAL A 283 -11.64 -2.28 -6.10
C VAL A 283 -11.46 -1.90 -7.57
N LEU A 284 -12.28 -2.50 -8.44
CA LEU A 284 -12.35 -2.15 -9.86
C LEU A 284 -13.42 -1.08 -10.06
N VAL A 285 -13.01 0.10 -10.53
CA VAL A 285 -13.90 1.24 -10.78
C VAL A 285 -14.22 1.36 -12.25
N ASN A 286 -15.50 1.31 -12.59
CA ASN A 286 -16.02 1.44 -13.96
C ASN A 286 -15.88 2.89 -14.47
N SER A 287 -14.65 3.33 -14.74
CA SER A 287 -14.33 4.69 -15.20
C SER A 287 -13.17 4.70 -16.19
N GLN A 288 -13.20 5.69 -17.10
CA GLN A 288 -12.13 5.95 -18.08
C GLN A 288 -11.08 6.94 -17.57
N ARG A 289 -11.34 7.64 -16.48
CA ARG A 289 -10.41 8.62 -15.92
C ARG A 289 -9.21 7.92 -15.30
N TYR A 290 -8.02 8.53 -15.46
CA TYR A 290 -6.79 8.06 -14.83
C TYR A 290 -6.84 8.21 -13.31
N GLY A 291 -6.60 7.13 -12.57
CA GLY A 291 -6.49 7.16 -11.11
C GLY A 291 -6.28 5.78 -10.51
N GLY A 292 -5.77 5.78 -9.29
CA GLY A 292 -5.54 4.62 -8.46
C GLY A 292 -5.13 5.03 -7.05
N GLY A 293 -5.01 4.03 -6.18
CA GLY A 293 -4.52 4.15 -4.82
C GLY A 293 -4.32 2.76 -4.20
N GLY A 294 -3.38 2.64 -3.28
CA GLY A 294 -3.10 1.37 -2.59
C GLY A 294 -2.64 1.61 -1.15
N ILE A 295 -3.34 1.01 -0.19
CA ILE A 295 -3.05 1.11 1.24
C ILE A 295 -2.67 -0.27 1.76
N TYR A 296 -1.50 -0.37 2.38
CA TYR A 296 -0.93 -1.65 2.81
C TYR A 296 -1.86 -2.44 3.73
N ASN A 297 -2.10 -3.69 3.35
CA ASN A 297 -3.00 -4.62 4.05
C ASN A 297 -4.38 -4.01 4.33
N ASP A 298 -4.86 -3.19 3.38
CA ASP A 298 -6.22 -2.66 3.37
C ASP A 298 -6.89 -2.96 2.03
N TYR A 299 -6.67 -2.14 1.02
CA TYR A 299 -7.16 -2.38 -0.33
C TYR A 299 -6.34 -1.62 -1.38
N CYS A 300 -6.46 -2.08 -2.63
CA CYS A 300 -6.03 -1.38 -3.83
C CYS A 300 -7.28 -0.93 -4.60
N ILE A 301 -7.23 0.21 -5.27
CA ILE A 301 -8.31 0.71 -6.12
C ILE A 301 -7.75 1.20 -7.44
N THR A 302 -8.42 0.93 -8.55
CA THR A 302 -7.99 1.34 -9.89
C THR A 302 -9.17 1.51 -10.83
N THR A 303 -9.09 2.46 -11.76
CA THR A 303 -10.05 2.57 -12.85
C THR A 303 -9.76 1.53 -13.92
N VAL A 304 -10.81 1.05 -14.62
CA VAL A 304 -10.65 -0.09 -15.53
C VAL A 304 -10.44 0.29 -16.98
N ASP A 305 -10.98 1.41 -17.45
CA ASP A 305 -11.03 1.75 -18.88
C ASP A 305 -10.03 2.84 -19.32
N ASN A 306 -9.07 3.19 -18.45
CA ASN A 306 -7.99 4.09 -18.81
C ASN A 306 -6.85 3.33 -19.51
N ALA A 307 -6.20 3.95 -20.48
CA ALA A 307 -5.07 3.35 -21.21
C ALA A 307 -3.90 2.95 -20.31
N ARG A 308 -3.76 3.54 -19.10
CA ARG A 308 -2.73 3.24 -18.14
C ARG A 308 -3.19 2.33 -16.98
N SER A 309 -4.44 1.87 -16.99
CA SER A 309 -5.00 1.06 -15.90
C SER A 309 -4.15 -0.17 -15.58
N ALA A 310 -3.56 -0.81 -16.59
CA ALA A 310 -2.67 -1.95 -16.41
C ALA A 310 -1.45 -1.62 -15.53
N GLN A 311 -0.78 -0.50 -15.81
CA GLN A 311 0.39 -0.05 -15.05
C GLN A 311 0.00 0.40 -13.64
N VAL A 312 -1.07 1.21 -13.55
CA VAL A 312 -1.58 1.72 -12.27
C VAL A 312 -1.97 0.56 -11.36
N PHE A 313 -2.75 -0.39 -11.85
CA PHE A 313 -3.21 -1.53 -11.04
C PHE A 313 -2.05 -2.29 -10.40
N VAL A 314 -1.05 -2.71 -11.16
CA VAL A 314 0.05 -3.52 -10.62
C VAL A 314 0.94 -2.70 -9.67
N HIS A 315 1.09 -1.39 -9.92
CA HIS A 315 1.78 -0.46 -9.04
C HIS A 315 1.05 -0.34 -7.68
N GLU A 316 -0.25 -0.01 -7.69
CA GLU A 316 -1.06 0.17 -6.48
C GLU A 316 -1.23 -1.16 -5.71
N PHE A 317 -1.29 -2.28 -6.43
CA PHE A 317 -1.28 -3.60 -5.81
C PHE A 317 0.06 -3.89 -5.12
N GLY A 318 1.17 -3.40 -5.64
CA GLY A 318 2.48 -3.43 -4.97
C GLY A 318 2.46 -2.76 -3.59
N HIS A 319 1.82 -1.59 -3.47
CA HIS A 319 1.61 -0.93 -2.18
C HIS A 319 0.72 -1.76 -1.26
N SER A 320 -0.48 -2.08 -1.71
CA SER A 320 -1.50 -2.67 -0.83
C SER A 320 -1.18 -4.11 -0.42
N PHE A 321 -0.59 -4.92 -1.29
CA PHE A 321 -0.29 -6.32 -1.05
C PHE A 321 1.06 -6.54 -0.37
N ALA A 322 2.12 -5.87 -0.86
CA ALA A 322 3.49 -6.15 -0.45
C ALA A 322 4.15 -5.03 0.36
N GLY A 323 3.43 -3.95 0.67
CA GLY A 323 3.95 -2.82 1.44
C GLY A 323 5.11 -2.11 0.74
N LEU A 324 5.13 -2.09 -0.60
CA LEU A 324 6.16 -1.38 -1.35
C LEU A 324 5.94 0.13 -1.23
N ALA A 325 7.02 0.89 -1.10
CA ALA A 325 7.01 2.34 -1.20
C ALA A 325 7.12 2.80 -2.65
N ASP A 326 6.68 4.03 -2.92
CA ASP A 326 7.07 4.74 -4.12
C ASP A 326 8.59 4.97 -4.17
N GLU A 327 9.19 4.61 -5.29
CA GLU A 327 10.62 4.80 -5.52
C GLU A 327 10.92 6.13 -6.27
N TYR A 328 9.90 6.96 -6.53
CA TYR A 328 10.06 8.30 -7.09
C TYR A 328 10.12 9.37 -5.99
N TYR A 329 10.65 10.55 -6.36
CA TYR A 329 10.80 11.69 -5.46
C TYR A 329 10.28 13.02 -6.02
N ALA A 330 9.89 13.03 -7.29
CA ALA A 330 9.39 14.21 -7.99
C ALA A 330 7.93 13.99 -8.41
N SER A 331 7.01 14.12 -7.46
CA SER A 331 5.56 14.05 -7.70
C SER A 331 4.82 14.98 -6.76
N ASP A 332 3.69 15.53 -7.21
CA ASP A 332 2.74 16.22 -6.34
C ASP A 332 2.04 15.17 -5.48
N VAL A 333 2.25 15.24 -4.17
CA VAL A 333 1.62 14.39 -3.16
C VAL A 333 1.00 15.23 -2.06
N ALA A 334 -0.06 14.72 -1.44
CA ALA A 334 -0.74 15.41 -0.34
C ALA A 334 0.07 15.43 0.97
N TYR A 335 1.16 14.65 1.03
CA TYR A 335 1.88 14.32 2.26
C TYR A 335 3.01 15.30 2.56
N ASN A 336 3.15 15.64 3.84
CA ASN A 336 4.29 16.40 4.35
C ASN A 336 5.10 15.51 5.30
N ASP A 337 6.43 15.48 5.10
CA ASP A 337 7.36 14.77 5.99
C ASP A 337 6.91 13.33 6.30
N PHE A 338 6.49 12.61 5.24
CA PHE A 338 5.95 11.24 5.32
C PHE A 338 6.99 10.27 5.90
N TYR A 339 8.26 10.42 5.51
CA TYR A 339 9.38 9.67 6.04
C TYR A 339 10.28 10.58 6.89
N PRO A 340 10.35 10.39 8.23
CA PRO A 340 11.21 11.19 9.10
C PRO A 340 12.69 11.02 8.73
N LYS A 341 13.42 12.13 8.67
CA LYS A 341 14.85 12.11 8.33
C LYS A 341 15.66 11.27 9.33
N GLY A 342 16.55 10.42 8.83
CA GLY A 342 17.43 9.58 9.65
C GLY A 342 16.72 8.43 10.36
N VAL A 343 15.48 8.13 9.99
CA VAL A 343 14.75 6.95 10.44
C VAL A 343 14.62 5.99 9.28
N GLU A 344 14.98 4.73 9.50
CA GLU A 344 14.86 3.69 8.49
C GLU A 344 13.38 3.44 8.15
N PRO A 345 12.94 3.58 6.87
CA PRO A 345 11.57 3.26 6.45
C PRO A 345 11.19 1.81 6.76
N LEU A 346 9.90 1.55 6.88
CA LEU A 346 9.38 0.19 7.11
C LEU A 346 9.35 -0.63 5.82
N GLU A 347 9.12 0.03 4.72
CA GLU A 347 8.92 -0.55 3.41
C GLU A 347 10.21 -1.26 2.92
N PRO A 348 10.07 -2.43 2.25
CA PRO A 348 11.22 -3.28 1.92
C PRO A 348 12.12 -2.73 0.81
N ASN A 349 11.60 -1.82 -0.02
CA ASN A 349 12.23 -1.36 -1.25
C ASN A 349 12.82 0.05 -1.19
N ILE A 350 12.79 0.70 -0.02
CA ILE A 350 13.48 1.97 0.22
C ILE A 350 14.28 1.92 1.52
N THR A 351 15.34 2.74 1.63
CA THR A 351 16.18 2.83 2.83
C THR A 351 16.65 4.26 3.06
N ALA A 352 16.79 4.66 4.32
CA ALA A 352 17.49 5.87 4.71
C ALA A 352 19.02 5.67 4.77
N LEU A 353 19.49 4.45 4.52
CA LEU A 353 20.89 4.03 4.56
C LEU A 353 21.60 4.45 5.87
N VAL A 354 20.86 4.38 6.99
CA VAL A 354 21.35 4.74 8.32
C VAL A 354 22.52 3.87 8.73
N ASP A 355 22.47 2.60 8.37
CA ASP A 355 23.53 1.63 8.55
C ASP A 355 23.73 0.83 7.25
N PRO A 356 24.77 1.13 6.45
CA PRO A 356 25.04 0.41 5.20
C PRO A 356 25.27 -1.09 5.40
N ASP A 357 25.72 -1.51 6.58
CA ASP A 357 25.94 -2.92 6.89
C ASP A 357 24.61 -3.68 7.11
N ARG A 358 23.54 -2.97 7.41
CA ARG A 358 22.19 -3.49 7.62
C ARG A 358 21.22 -3.11 6.50
N LEU A 359 21.73 -2.82 5.30
CA LEU A 359 20.92 -2.56 4.13
C LEU A 359 19.96 -3.74 3.87
N LYS A 360 18.66 -3.45 3.72
CA LYS A 360 17.58 -4.46 3.59
C LYS A 360 17.77 -5.44 2.44
N TRP A 361 18.50 -5.03 1.41
CA TRP A 361 18.82 -5.85 0.22
C TRP A 361 20.31 -6.02 0.02
N LYS A 362 21.09 -6.03 1.11
CA LYS A 362 22.56 -6.18 1.05
C LYS A 362 23.02 -7.43 0.29
N ASP A 363 22.30 -8.52 0.46
CA ASP A 363 22.52 -9.82 -0.17
C ASP A 363 22.24 -9.84 -1.68
N LEU A 364 21.47 -8.88 -2.19
CA LEU A 364 21.17 -8.71 -3.61
C LEU A 364 22.08 -7.68 -4.30
N LEU A 365 22.95 -6.98 -3.58
CA LEU A 365 23.84 -6.00 -4.18
C LEU A 365 24.66 -6.61 -5.33
N SER A 366 24.70 -5.88 -6.44
CA SER A 366 25.53 -6.32 -7.58
C SER A 366 27.00 -6.30 -7.21
N PRO A 367 27.78 -7.31 -7.63
CA PRO A 367 29.22 -7.38 -7.32
C PRO A 367 29.99 -6.11 -7.72
N GLY A 368 30.74 -5.55 -6.78
CA GLY A 368 31.58 -4.38 -6.99
C GLY A 368 30.84 -3.03 -7.05
N ILE A 369 29.51 -2.99 -6.85
CA ILE A 369 28.79 -1.73 -6.80
C ILE A 369 29.12 -0.97 -5.51
N LYS A 370 29.27 0.35 -5.64
CA LYS A 370 29.44 1.24 -4.48
C LYS A 370 28.08 1.72 -3.99
N ILE A 371 27.93 1.85 -2.68
CA ILE A 371 26.74 2.44 -2.04
C ILE A 371 27.18 3.62 -1.15
N PRO A 372 26.50 4.80 -1.20
CA PRO A 372 25.45 5.13 -2.21
C PRO A 372 25.96 5.02 -3.64
N THR A 373 25.04 4.72 -4.58
CA THR A 373 25.36 4.51 -5.99
C THR A 373 25.16 5.79 -6.78
N GLU A 374 26.23 6.35 -7.34
CA GLU A 374 26.19 7.54 -8.20
C GLU A 374 25.60 7.19 -9.58
N TYR A 375 24.66 8.02 -10.09
CA TYR A 375 23.97 7.79 -11.35
C TYR A 375 23.66 9.09 -12.12
N GLY A 376 24.42 10.17 -11.88
CA GLY A 376 24.23 11.47 -12.51
C GLY A 376 23.02 12.25 -12.03
N LYS A 377 22.51 11.94 -10.82
CA LYS A 377 21.31 12.54 -10.23
C LYS A 377 21.39 14.08 -10.19
N GLU A 378 22.49 14.65 -9.68
CA GLU A 378 22.62 16.11 -9.56
C GLU A 378 22.57 16.79 -10.95
N GLN A 379 23.15 16.18 -11.98
CA GLN A 379 23.09 16.69 -13.34
C GLN A 379 21.67 16.62 -13.90
N ILE A 380 20.94 15.51 -13.64
CA ILE A 380 19.56 15.34 -14.07
C ILE A 380 18.67 16.38 -13.38
N GLU A 381 18.80 16.59 -12.08
CA GLU A 381 18.03 17.58 -11.30
C GLU A 381 18.30 19.00 -11.78
N ALA A 382 19.56 19.35 -12.06
CA ALA A 382 19.91 20.66 -12.63
C ALA A 382 19.22 20.89 -13.99
N LEU A 383 19.20 19.89 -14.88
CA LEU A 383 18.53 19.96 -16.16
C LEU A 383 16.99 20.06 -16.01
N GLN A 384 16.42 19.37 -15.04
CA GLN A 384 14.99 19.45 -14.73
C GLN A 384 14.61 20.84 -14.19
N ALA A 385 15.44 21.42 -13.32
CA ALA A 385 15.25 22.77 -12.78
C ALA A 385 15.34 23.83 -13.89
N GLU A 386 16.35 23.72 -14.78
CA GLU A 386 16.49 24.58 -15.97
C GLU A 386 15.25 24.49 -16.85
N ARG A 387 14.78 23.29 -17.15
CA ARG A 387 13.54 23.05 -17.91
C ARG A 387 12.33 23.70 -17.26
N GLN A 388 12.14 23.48 -15.94
CA GLN A 388 10.99 24.01 -15.19
C GLN A 388 10.97 25.55 -15.23
N LYS A 389 12.12 26.19 -15.06
CA LYS A 389 12.25 27.65 -15.14
C LYS A 389 11.88 28.15 -16.54
N ALA A 390 12.38 27.50 -17.59
CA ALA A 390 12.07 27.89 -18.97
C ALA A 390 10.57 27.69 -19.30
N ARG A 391 9.97 26.58 -18.82
CA ARG A 391 8.53 26.34 -18.97
C ARG A 391 7.68 27.40 -18.29
N GLN A 392 8.02 27.79 -17.06
CA GLN A 392 7.28 28.81 -16.32
C GLN A 392 7.34 30.16 -17.01
N ALA A 393 8.51 30.55 -17.55
CA ALA A 393 8.66 31.77 -18.30
C ALA A 393 7.77 31.77 -19.58
N LEU A 394 7.87 30.71 -20.41
CA LEU A 394 7.09 30.59 -21.63
C LEU A 394 5.58 30.47 -21.36
N ALA A 395 5.17 29.75 -20.30
CA ALA A 395 3.76 29.71 -19.91
C ALA A 395 3.22 31.10 -19.54
N GLY A 396 4.01 31.89 -18.80
CA GLY A 396 3.66 33.27 -18.50
C GLY A 396 3.52 34.13 -19.74
N GLU A 397 4.42 33.98 -20.73
CA GLU A 397 4.32 34.69 -22.02
C GLU A 397 3.10 34.26 -22.84
N ILE A 398 2.78 32.95 -22.88
CA ILE A 398 1.58 32.42 -23.54
C ILE A 398 0.32 32.99 -22.88
N ASP A 399 0.24 33.00 -21.56
CA ASP A 399 -0.90 33.56 -20.84
C ASP A 399 -1.06 35.06 -21.07
N ALA A 400 0.05 35.82 -21.09
CA ALA A 400 0.05 37.23 -21.39
C ALA A 400 -0.41 37.49 -22.87
N ALA A 401 0.09 36.71 -23.82
CA ALA A 401 -0.32 36.79 -25.22
C ALA A 401 -1.81 36.48 -25.39
N LYS A 402 -2.34 35.45 -24.74
CA LYS A 402 -3.78 35.11 -24.77
C LYS A 402 -4.63 36.22 -24.15
N LYS A 403 -4.26 36.79 -23.02
CA LYS A 403 -4.95 37.91 -22.36
C LYS A 403 -4.89 39.18 -23.21
N GLY A 404 -3.75 39.43 -23.84
CA GLY A 404 -3.56 40.56 -24.75
C GLY A 404 -4.19 40.38 -26.14
N LYS A 405 -4.88 39.26 -26.41
CA LYS A 405 -5.46 38.93 -27.73
C LYS A 405 -4.44 39.00 -28.88
N ALA A 406 -3.22 38.53 -28.61
CA ALA A 406 -2.17 38.47 -29.62
C ALA A 406 -2.58 37.56 -30.79
N PRO A 407 -1.99 37.76 -31.99
CA PRO A 407 -2.26 36.93 -33.16
C PRO A 407 -2.01 35.46 -32.86
N GLU A 408 -2.86 34.57 -33.37
CA GLU A 408 -2.78 33.12 -33.17
C GLU A 408 -1.41 32.54 -33.56
N ALA A 409 -0.81 33.11 -34.63
CA ALA A 409 0.54 32.75 -35.07
C ALA A 409 1.61 32.99 -33.98
N GLN A 410 1.49 34.06 -33.19
CA GLN A 410 2.41 34.34 -32.08
C GLN A 410 2.23 33.34 -30.93
N ILE A 411 1.00 33.00 -30.53
CA ILE A 411 0.70 32.01 -29.50
C ILE A 411 1.25 30.64 -29.93
N LYS A 412 1.02 30.27 -31.20
CA LYS A 412 1.54 29.01 -31.75
C LYS A 412 3.07 28.97 -31.78
N ALA A 413 3.74 30.08 -32.04
CA ALA A 413 5.21 30.16 -31.99
C ALA A 413 5.73 29.94 -30.57
N LEU A 414 5.08 30.50 -29.52
CA LEU A 414 5.44 30.27 -28.13
C LEU A 414 5.20 28.79 -27.69
N ASP A 415 4.08 28.19 -28.13
CA ASP A 415 3.82 26.77 -27.90
C ASP A 415 4.89 25.88 -28.56
N GLN A 416 5.35 26.21 -29.75
CA GLN A 416 6.45 25.51 -30.42
C GLN A 416 7.78 25.66 -29.66
N GLN A 417 8.06 26.85 -29.09
CA GLN A 417 9.24 27.04 -28.24
C GLN A 417 9.16 26.20 -26.96
N LEU A 418 8.00 26.13 -26.33
CA LEU A 418 7.77 25.29 -25.17
C LEU A 418 8.05 23.82 -25.49
N GLN A 419 7.54 23.31 -26.60
CA GLN A 419 7.81 21.95 -27.07
C GLN A 419 9.29 21.72 -27.38
N ALA A 420 9.98 22.72 -27.96
CA ALA A 420 11.41 22.63 -28.25
C ALA A 420 12.27 22.55 -26.97
N VAL A 421 11.93 23.36 -25.95
CA VAL A 421 12.57 23.31 -24.61
C VAL A 421 12.38 21.93 -24.01
N ASP A 422 11.16 21.40 -24.04
CA ASP A 422 10.88 20.06 -23.52
C ASP A 422 11.71 18.97 -24.22
N LYS A 423 11.72 18.98 -25.55
CA LYS A 423 12.46 18.03 -26.38
C LYS A 423 13.99 18.11 -26.12
N ALA A 424 14.53 19.31 -26.06
CA ALA A 424 15.95 19.52 -25.81
C ALA A 424 16.37 19.02 -24.40
N SER A 425 15.55 19.33 -23.39
CA SER A 425 15.81 18.86 -22.02
C SER A 425 15.73 17.34 -21.90
N VAL A 426 14.74 16.72 -22.52
CA VAL A 426 14.63 15.24 -22.55
C VAL A 426 15.84 14.60 -23.20
N ALA A 427 16.34 15.16 -24.31
CA ALA A 427 17.54 14.67 -24.99
C ALA A 427 18.80 14.77 -24.08
N ARG A 428 19.01 15.95 -23.45
CA ARG A 428 20.14 16.15 -22.52
C ARG A 428 20.10 15.19 -21.31
N ILE A 429 18.92 14.96 -20.74
CA ILE A 429 18.72 13.99 -19.65
C ILE A 429 19.02 12.57 -20.13
N ALA A 430 18.59 12.22 -21.34
CA ALA A 430 18.91 10.92 -21.94
C ALA A 430 20.42 10.71 -22.14
N ASP A 431 21.16 11.76 -22.54
CA ASP A 431 22.60 11.70 -22.68
C ASP A 431 23.32 11.52 -21.34
N VAL A 432 22.85 12.15 -20.26
CA VAL A 432 23.37 11.87 -18.91
C VAL A 432 23.09 10.42 -18.53
N ARG A 433 21.86 9.92 -18.72
CA ARG A 433 21.49 8.53 -18.40
C ARG A 433 22.35 7.51 -19.17
N LYS A 434 22.69 7.78 -20.42
CA LYS A 434 23.56 6.94 -21.23
C LYS A 434 24.92 6.67 -20.58
N GLN A 435 25.48 7.66 -19.86
CA GLN A 435 26.77 7.51 -19.18
C GLN A 435 26.70 6.47 -18.07
N TYR A 436 25.50 6.24 -17.52
CA TYR A 436 25.23 5.30 -16.45
C TYR A 436 24.45 4.04 -16.90
N ALA A 437 24.38 3.79 -18.21
CA ALA A 437 23.62 2.65 -18.76
C ALA A 437 24.08 1.29 -18.20
N SER A 438 25.36 1.16 -17.83
CA SER A 438 25.87 -0.04 -17.18
C SER A 438 25.30 -0.32 -15.79
N LEU A 439 24.58 0.64 -15.19
CA LEU A 439 23.93 0.53 -13.88
C LEU A 439 22.44 0.16 -13.98
N GLU A 440 21.83 0.15 -15.16
CA GLU A 440 20.39 -0.04 -15.35
C GLU A 440 19.89 -1.35 -14.74
N ASP A 441 20.63 -2.44 -14.89
CA ASP A 441 20.30 -3.76 -14.36
C ASP A 441 21.03 -4.09 -13.04
N LYS A 442 21.62 -3.08 -12.38
CA LYS A 442 22.38 -3.29 -11.15
C LYS A 442 21.53 -2.95 -9.92
N VAL A 443 21.64 -3.81 -8.90
CA VAL A 443 21.11 -3.53 -7.57
C VAL A 443 22.18 -2.76 -6.79
N GLY A 444 21.81 -1.57 -6.34
CA GLY A 444 22.66 -0.65 -5.58
C GLY A 444 21.87 0.07 -4.49
N ALA A 445 22.22 1.35 -4.24
CA ALA A 445 21.45 2.26 -3.42
C ALA A 445 21.47 3.64 -4.11
N PHE A 446 20.43 3.91 -4.90
CA PHE A 446 20.29 5.09 -5.76
C PHE A 446 19.48 6.17 -5.02
N GLU A 447 20.07 7.33 -4.77
CA GLU A 447 19.41 8.38 -4.01
C GLU A 447 18.18 8.94 -4.73
N GLY A 448 17.13 9.21 -3.98
CA GLY A 448 15.84 9.72 -4.45
C GLY A 448 14.78 8.62 -4.45
N ALA A 449 13.92 8.63 -3.42
CA ALA A 449 12.81 7.71 -3.21
C ALA A 449 11.84 8.31 -2.18
N GLY A 450 10.66 7.73 -2.02
CA GLY A 450 9.73 8.06 -0.95
C GLY A 450 9.40 9.56 -0.89
N TYR A 451 9.17 10.19 -2.04
CA TYR A 451 8.88 11.62 -2.18
C TYR A 451 10.01 12.57 -1.72
N ALA A 452 11.19 12.02 -1.41
CA ALA A 452 12.35 12.78 -0.96
C ALA A 452 13.50 12.70 -1.98
N SER A 453 13.94 13.86 -2.49
CA SER A 453 15.09 13.92 -3.39
C SER A 453 16.39 13.50 -2.69
N LYS A 454 16.53 13.73 -1.38
CA LYS A 454 17.74 13.41 -0.61
C LYS A 454 17.45 12.58 0.64
N GLY A 455 18.40 11.71 1.00
CA GLY A 455 18.38 10.95 2.25
C GLY A 455 17.55 9.67 2.21
N LEU A 456 16.87 9.37 1.11
CA LEU A 456 16.24 8.09 0.85
C LEU A 456 16.76 7.49 -0.45
N TYR A 457 16.90 6.17 -0.47
CA TYR A 457 17.51 5.43 -1.56
C TYR A 457 16.62 4.30 -2.01
N ARG A 458 16.60 4.05 -3.33
CA ARG A 458 15.93 2.91 -3.96
C ARG A 458 16.94 1.90 -4.50
N PRO A 459 16.55 0.63 -4.75
CA PRO A 459 17.50 -0.43 -5.07
C PRO A 459 18.01 -0.40 -6.50
N MET A 460 17.21 0.09 -7.47
CA MET A 460 17.58 0.11 -8.89
C MET A 460 17.16 1.43 -9.55
N MET A 461 17.75 1.73 -10.71
CA MET A 461 17.39 2.93 -11.47
C MET A 461 15.96 2.88 -12.00
N TYR A 462 15.48 1.70 -12.37
CA TYR A 462 14.17 1.45 -12.96
C TYR A 462 13.41 0.39 -12.17
N CYS A 463 12.15 0.68 -11.89
CA CYS A 463 11.21 -0.20 -11.23
C CYS A 463 9.79 0.25 -11.57
N LEU A 464 8.81 -0.65 -11.52
CA LEU A 464 7.40 -0.30 -11.63
C LEU A 464 7.00 0.75 -10.56
N MET A 465 7.67 0.74 -9.39
CA MET A 465 7.43 1.68 -8.29
C MET A 465 8.07 3.07 -8.50
N VAL A 466 8.82 3.29 -9.56
CA VAL A 466 9.35 4.63 -9.91
C VAL A 466 8.90 5.07 -11.29
N SER A 467 9.38 4.45 -12.30
CA SER A 467 9.08 4.64 -13.71
C SER A 467 9.86 3.59 -14.47
N ASN A 468 9.18 2.70 -15.13
CA ASN A 468 9.81 1.64 -15.90
C ASN A 468 9.11 1.50 -17.25
N PRO A 469 9.79 1.77 -18.37
CA PRO A 469 9.20 1.54 -19.70
C PRO A 469 8.83 0.08 -19.97
N LYS A 470 9.40 -0.87 -19.19
CA LYS A 470 9.10 -2.30 -19.29
C LYS A 470 7.94 -2.75 -18.38
N ASN A 471 7.42 -1.87 -17.50
CA ASN A 471 6.40 -2.20 -16.50
C ASN A 471 6.77 -3.42 -15.62
N GLU A 472 8.01 -3.50 -15.16
CA GLU A 472 8.54 -4.59 -14.37
C GLU A 472 8.99 -4.10 -12.99
N PHE A 473 8.79 -4.92 -11.97
CA PHE A 473 9.39 -4.68 -10.65
C PHE A 473 10.90 -4.94 -10.67
N CYS A 474 11.65 -4.16 -9.92
CA CYS A 474 13.07 -4.45 -9.66
C CYS A 474 13.23 -5.73 -8.81
N LEU A 475 14.42 -6.29 -8.75
CA LEU A 475 14.69 -7.55 -8.04
C LEU A 475 14.33 -7.50 -6.55
N VAL A 476 14.50 -6.35 -5.89
CA VAL A 476 14.14 -6.18 -4.48
C VAL A 476 12.64 -6.18 -4.29
N CYS A 477 11.89 -5.49 -5.14
CA CYS A 477 10.42 -5.50 -5.14
C CYS A 477 9.86 -6.89 -5.47
N GLN A 478 10.44 -7.59 -6.46
CA GLN A 478 10.06 -8.97 -6.76
C GLN A 478 10.25 -9.90 -5.56
N ARG A 479 11.38 -9.78 -4.84
CA ARG A 479 11.61 -10.53 -3.60
C ARG A 479 10.58 -10.22 -2.53
N ALA A 480 10.25 -8.95 -2.31
CA ALA A 480 9.25 -8.55 -1.32
C ALA A 480 7.87 -9.13 -1.64
N VAL A 481 7.43 -9.03 -2.90
CA VAL A 481 6.19 -9.64 -3.38
C VAL A 481 6.21 -11.17 -3.24
N THR A 482 7.31 -11.83 -3.62
CA THR A 482 7.46 -13.29 -3.47
C THR A 482 7.31 -13.74 -2.03
N ARG A 483 7.95 -13.05 -1.09
CA ARG A 483 7.86 -13.35 0.34
C ARG A 483 6.44 -13.16 0.87
N MET A 484 5.72 -12.14 0.40
CA MET A 484 4.33 -11.92 0.79
C MET A 484 3.42 -13.03 0.25
N ILE A 485 3.61 -13.47 -1.01
CA ILE A 485 2.88 -14.62 -1.56
C ILE A 485 3.16 -15.89 -0.74
N GLN A 486 4.42 -16.15 -0.39
CA GLN A 486 4.80 -17.31 0.44
C GLN A 486 4.16 -17.25 1.83
N TYR A 487 4.09 -16.08 2.44
CA TYR A 487 3.45 -15.88 3.74
C TYR A 487 1.97 -16.27 3.72
N PHE A 488 1.20 -15.76 2.77
CA PHE A 488 -0.23 -16.09 2.65
C PHE A 488 -0.46 -17.55 2.24
N ALA A 489 0.38 -18.09 1.36
CA ALA A 489 0.25 -19.46 0.87
C ALA A 489 0.81 -20.53 1.83
N GLY A 490 1.20 -20.17 3.05
CA GLY A 490 1.76 -21.10 4.02
C GLY A 490 3.10 -21.71 3.61
N GLY A 491 3.82 -21.05 2.70
CA GLY A 491 5.13 -21.48 2.21
C GLY A 491 6.27 -21.08 3.14
N THR A 492 7.42 -21.78 3.02
CA THR A 492 8.64 -21.38 3.75
C THR A 492 9.15 -20.04 3.19
N LEU A 493 9.27 -19.03 4.05
CA LEU A 493 9.83 -17.73 3.71
C LEU A 493 11.34 -17.88 3.41
N ARG A 494 11.72 -17.64 2.16
CA ARG A 494 13.10 -17.67 1.68
C ARG A 494 13.67 -16.28 1.43
#